data_21f7708d667c694752a977c86784ebca
#
_entry.id   21f7708d667c694752a977c86784ebca
#
_cell.length_a   1.000
_cell.length_b   1.000
_cell.length_c   1.000
_cell.angle_alpha   90.00
_cell.angle_beta   90.00
_cell.angle_gamma   90.00
#
_symmetry.space_group_name_H-M   'P 1'
#
loop_
_entity.id
_entity.type
_entity.pdbx_description
1 polymer ?
#
loop_
_entity_poly.entity_id
_entity_poly.type
_entity_poly.pdbx_seq_one_letter_code
_entity_poly.pdbx_strand_id
1 'polypeptide(L)'
;MMKLLSKKNILITGGSRGLGKGIVSSLIEQGANVAFTYSSSASLANEIVKELNSSKNKCKAYQSDASVLVDCEKLVDDVLSDFGSIDVLINNAGITKDNLLMRMSEDDFEKVIKVNLNSVFNMTKAC
;
A
#
# COMPACT_ATOMS: atom_id res chain seq x y z
N MET A 1 16.29 -21.85 6.77
CA MET A 1 16.70 -20.56 6.20
C MET A 1 16.20 -19.42 7.10
N MET A 2 17.07 -18.45 7.35
CA MET A 2 16.71 -17.28 8.15
C MET A 2 15.74 -16.38 7.40
N LYS A 3 14.67 -15.95 8.07
CA LYS A 3 13.71 -14.98 7.54
C LYS A 3 14.11 -13.57 8.00
N LEU A 4 14.46 -12.71 7.05
CA LEU A 4 14.97 -11.36 7.36
C LEU A 4 13.94 -10.46 8.04
N LEU A 5 12.67 -10.66 7.75
CA LEU A 5 11.59 -9.77 8.22
C LEU A 5 10.64 -10.46 9.19
N SER A 6 11.11 -11.52 9.86
CA SER A 6 10.28 -12.29 10.79
C SER A 6 9.63 -11.39 11.84
N LYS A 7 8.31 -11.49 11.97
CA LYS A 7 7.50 -10.73 12.93
C LYS A 7 7.45 -9.22 12.70
N LYS A 8 7.95 -8.72 11.55
CA LYS A 8 7.81 -7.32 11.20
C LYS A 8 6.45 -7.06 10.59
N ASN A 9 5.80 -5.97 11.00
CA ASN A 9 4.52 -5.53 10.46
C ASN A 9 4.78 -4.41 9.46
N ILE A 10 4.41 -4.64 8.21
CA ILE A 10 4.71 -3.74 7.10
C ILE A 10 3.41 -3.26 6.46
N LEU A 11 3.28 -1.95 6.30
CA LEU A 11 2.18 -1.34 5.57
C LEU A 11 2.71 -0.85 4.22
N ILE A 12 2.08 -1.34 3.14
CA ILE A 12 2.40 -0.90 1.79
C ILE A 12 1.16 -0.32 1.10
N THR A 13 1.28 0.84 0.49
CA THR A 13 0.19 1.42 -0.30
C THR A 13 0.26 0.90 -1.73
N GLY A 14 -0.93 0.53 -2.29
CA GLY A 14 -1.02 0.08 -3.67
C GLY A 14 -0.50 -1.34 -3.91
N GLY A 15 -0.85 -2.30 -3.06
CA GLY A 15 -0.33 -3.66 -3.12
C GLY A 15 -1.11 -4.65 -3.98
N SER A 16 -2.20 -4.25 -4.64
CA SER A 16 -3.11 -5.19 -5.30
C SER A 16 -2.69 -5.61 -6.73
N ARG A 17 -1.76 -4.91 -7.35
CA ARG A 17 -1.31 -5.25 -8.70
C ARG A 17 0.10 -4.72 -8.98
N GLY A 18 0.70 -5.21 -10.08
CA GLY A 18 1.99 -4.75 -10.57
C GLY A 18 3.12 -4.92 -9.57
N LEU A 19 3.95 -3.90 -9.45
CA LEU A 19 5.10 -3.89 -8.55
C LEU A 19 4.69 -4.09 -7.09
N GLY A 20 3.59 -3.45 -6.68
CA GLY A 20 3.09 -3.58 -5.31
C GLY A 20 2.74 -5.01 -4.94
N LYS A 21 2.06 -5.74 -5.84
CA LYS A 21 1.74 -7.15 -5.61
C LYS A 21 3.01 -8.00 -5.45
N GLY A 22 4.01 -7.77 -6.29
CA GLY A 22 5.29 -8.46 -6.18
C GLY A 22 6.00 -8.19 -4.87
N ILE A 23 5.96 -6.95 -4.40
CA ILE A 23 6.55 -6.56 -3.12
C ILE A 23 5.83 -7.28 -1.97
N VAL A 24 4.49 -7.28 -1.95
CA VAL A 24 3.72 -7.97 -0.91
C VAL A 24 4.11 -9.44 -0.83
N SER A 25 4.15 -10.13 -1.96
CA SER A 25 4.54 -11.54 -2.02
C SER A 25 5.95 -11.78 -1.48
N SER A 26 6.90 -10.96 -1.88
CA SER A 26 8.29 -11.07 -1.42
C SER A 26 8.43 -10.83 0.08
N LEU A 27 7.70 -9.85 0.62
CA LEU A 27 7.72 -9.56 2.05
C LEU A 27 7.16 -10.72 2.87
N ILE A 28 6.07 -11.32 2.43
CA ILE A 28 5.49 -12.50 3.09
C ILE A 28 6.48 -13.66 3.07
N GLU A 29 7.17 -13.89 1.96
CA GLU A 29 8.19 -14.93 1.87
C GLU A 29 9.32 -14.72 2.88
N GLN A 30 9.65 -13.47 3.20
CA GLN A 30 10.68 -13.14 4.19
C GLN A 30 10.16 -13.14 5.63
N GLY A 31 8.93 -13.55 5.85
CA GLY A 31 8.38 -13.72 7.19
C GLY A 31 7.62 -12.53 7.75
N ALA A 32 7.40 -11.48 6.97
CA ALA A 32 6.66 -10.30 7.40
C ALA A 32 5.15 -10.54 7.48
N ASN A 33 4.49 -9.77 8.33
CA ASN A 33 3.05 -9.57 8.26
C ASN A 33 2.81 -8.33 7.41
N VAL A 34 1.89 -8.37 6.48
CA VAL A 34 1.71 -7.29 5.51
C VAL A 34 0.26 -6.81 5.49
N ALA A 35 0.10 -5.51 5.69
CA ALA A 35 -1.12 -4.78 5.38
C ALA A 35 -0.88 -4.02 4.08
N PHE A 36 -1.79 -4.14 3.12
CA PHE A 36 -1.66 -3.40 1.87
C PHE A 36 -2.97 -2.73 1.49
N THR A 37 -2.89 -1.67 0.70
CA THR A 37 -4.07 -0.93 0.28
C THR A 37 -4.41 -1.16 -1.18
N TYR A 38 -5.68 -0.95 -1.50
CA TYR A 38 -6.19 -0.90 -2.86
C TYR A 38 -7.20 0.24 -2.95
N SER A 39 -7.43 0.76 -4.15
CA SER A 39 -8.43 1.83 -4.35
C SER A 39 -9.74 1.29 -4.89
N SER A 40 -9.70 0.47 -5.94
CA SER A 40 -10.92 -0.01 -6.61
C SER A 40 -10.95 -1.51 -6.91
N SER A 41 -9.84 -2.21 -6.77
CA SER A 41 -9.71 -3.61 -7.18
C SER A 41 -9.92 -4.57 -6.01
N ALA A 42 -11.10 -4.53 -5.38
CA ALA A 42 -11.40 -5.36 -4.21
C ALA A 42 -11.27 -6.86 -4.49
N SER A 43 -11.70 -7.33 -5.66
CA SER A 43 -11.60 -8.74 -6.01
C SER A 43 -10.15 -9.21 -6.12
N LEU A 44 -9.28 -8.41 -6.74
CA LEU A 44 -7.84 -8.72 -6.83
C LEU A 44 -7.19 -8.72 -5.46
N ALA A 45 -7.53 -7.73 -4.63
CA ALA A 45 -7.00 -7.63 -3.27
C ALA A 45 -7.40 -8.85 -2.44
N ASN A 46 -8.66 -9.27 -2.51
CA ASN A 46 -9.15 -10.43 -1.78
C ASN A 46 -8.50 -11.73 -2.24
N GLU A 47 -8.23 -11.88 -3.54
CA GLU A 47 -7.49 -13.03 -4.06
C GLU A 47 -6.08 -13.11 -3.49
N ILE A 48 -5.39 -11.97 -3.39
CA ILE A 48 -4.04 -11.91 -2.82
C ILE A 48 -4.06 -12.31 -1.35
N VAL A 49 -5.00 -11.79 -0.59
CA VAL A 49 -5.15 -12.13 0.83
C VAL A 49 -5.40 -13.63 0.97
N LYS A 50 -6.30 -14.19 0.17
CA LYS A 50 -6.63 -15.61 0.22
C LYS A 50 -5.41 -16.49 -0.10
N GLU A 51 -4.58 -16.05 -1.04
CA GLU A 51 -3.38 -16.78 -1.44
C GLU A 51 -2.26 -16.68 -0.40
N LEU A 52 -2.05 -15.51 0.18
CA LEU A 52 -0.86 -15.23 1.00
C LEU A 52 -1.08 -15.28 2.51
N ASN A 53 -2.31 -15.10 2.98
CA ASN A 53 -2.58 -15.15 4.41
C ASN A 53 -2.44 -16.57 4.93
N SER A 54 -1.76 -16.73 6.06
CA SER A 54 -1.53 -18.04 6.67
C SER A 54 -1.52 -17.94 8.20
N SER A 55 -1.42 -19.07 8.88
CA SER A 55 -1.28 -19.11 10.32
C SER A 55 0.04 -18.52 10.81
N LYS A 56 1.05 -18.49 9.95
CA LYS A 56 2.39 -17.96 10.27
C LYS A 56 2.53 -16.48 9.96
N ASN A 57 1.91 -16.04 8.86
CA ASN A 57 2.05 -14.68 8.36
C ASN A 57 0.69 -14.09 8.05
N LYS A 58 0.41 -12.93 8.61
CA LYS A 58 -0.83 -12.21 8.37
C LYS A 58 -0.71 -11.35 7.11
N CYS A 59 -1.71 -11.46 6.25
CA CYS A 59 -1.83 -10.58 5.08
C CYS A 59 -3.25 -10.05 5.04
N LYS A 60 -3.42 -8.74 5.06
CA LYS A 60 -4.73 -8.10 5.07
C LYS A 60 -4.78 -6.92 4.11
N ALA A 61 -5.91 -6.77 3.42
CA ALA A 61 -6.13 -5.69 2.46
C ALA A 61 -7.06 -4.64 3.04
N TYR A 62 -6.81 -3.38 2.70
CA TYR A 62 -7.60 -2.24 3.13
C TYR A 62 -7.91 -1.34 1.94
N GLN A 63 -9.16 -0.91 1.82
CA GLN A 63 -9.51 0.11 0.83
C GLN A 63 -9.15 1.48 1.41
N SER A 64 -8.30 2.21 0.72
CA SER A 64 -7.87 3.53 1.16
C SER A 64 -7.30 4.34 0.00
N ASP A 65 -7.53 5.64 0.02
CA ASP A 65 -6.97 6.59 -0.94
C ASP A 65 -5.86 7.38 -0.25
N ALA A 66 -4.61 7.09 -0.60
CA ALA A 66 -3.46 7.72 0.02
C ALA A 66 -3.35 9.22 -0.29
N SER A 67 -4.09 9.73 -1.28
CA SER A 67 -4.14 11.17 -1.57
C SER A 67 -5.05 11.95 -0.62
N VAL A 68 -5.80 11.25 0.24
CA VAL A 68 -6.75 11.85 1.19
C VAL A 68 -6.25 11.61 2.62
N LEU A 69 -5.89 12.66 3.33
CA LEU A 69 -5.29 12.55 4.66
C LEU A 69 -6.17 11.82 5.67
N VAL A 70 -7.48 12.10 5.67
CA VAL A 70 -8.44 11.45 6.59
C VAL A 70 -8.46 9.93 6.36
N ASP A 71 -8.42 9.51 5.10
CA ASP A 71 -8.36 8.07 4.76
C ASP A 71 -7.07 7.44 5.28
N CYS A 72 -5.96 8.16 5.18
CA CYS A 72 -4.67 7.67 5.68
C CYS A 72 -4.67 7.51 7.20
N GLU A 73 -5.24 8.47 7.91
CA GLU A 73 -5.33 8.42 9.37
C GLU A 73 -6.19 7.24 9.82
N LYS A 74 -7.34 7.04 9.18
CA LYS A 74 -8.21 5.90 9.47
C LYS A 74 -7.51 4.57 9.16
N LEU A 75 -6.82 4.50 8.04
CA LEU A 75 -6.05 3.32 7.65
C LEU A 75 -5.03 2.94 8.72
N VAL A 76 -4.25 3.91 9.19
CA VAL A 76 -3.23 3.65 10.21
C VAL A 76 -3.87 3.15 11.51
N ASP A 77 -4.98 3.76 11.93
CA ASP A 77 -5.71 3.31 13.11
C ASP A 77 -6.20 1.87 12.96
N ASP A 78 -6.76 1.52 11.80
CA ASP A 78 -7.24 0.17 11.53
C ASP A 78 -6.09 -0.85 11.51
N VAL A 79 -4.98 -0.51 10.90
CA VAL A 79 -3.80 -1.38 10.85
C VAL A 79 -3.21 -1.58 12.25
N LEU A 80 -3.09 -0.52 13.04
CA LEU A 80 -2.62 -0.62 14.41
C LEU A 80 -3.54 -1.49 15.27
N SER A 81 -4.85 -1.39 15.06
CA SER A 81 -5.82 -2.23 15.76
C SER A 81 -5.66 -3.71 15.39
N ASP A 82 -5.44 -4.01 14.11
CA ASP A 82 -5.36 -5.38 13.61
C ASP A 82 -3.99 -6.03 13.79
N PHE A 83 -2.92 -5.25 13.69
CA PHE A 83 -1.54 -5.76 13.70
C PHE A 83 -0.78 -5.42 15.00
N GLY A 84 -1.21 -4.42 15.74
CA GLY A 84 -0.56 -3.97 16.97
C GLY A 84 0.54 -2.94 16.79
N SER A 85 1.22 -2.97 15.67
CA SER A 85 2.29 -2.00 15.36
C SER A 85 2.50 -1.89 13.85
N ILE A 86 3.19 -0.84 13.42
CA ILE A 86 3.69 -0.69 12.04
C ILE A 86 5.18 -0.45 12.15
N ASP A 87 5.97 -1.41 11.70
CA ASP A 87 7.44 -1.31 11.74
C ASP A 87 8.01 -0.63 10.51
N VAL A 88 7.37 -0.80 9.35
CA VAL A 88 7.84 -0.27 8.07
C VAL A 88 6.66 0.23 7.25
N LEU A 89 6.83 1.39 6.62
CA LEU A 89 5.89 1.93 5.64
C LEU A 89 6.56 1.95 4.27
N ILE A 90 5.90 1.37 3.26
CA ILE A 90 6.34 1.42 1.87
C ILE A 90 5.34 2.24 1.07
N ASN A 91 5.76 3.41 0.59
CA ASN A 91 4.95 4.28 -0.25
C ASN A 91 5.09 3.83 -1.71
N ASN A 92 4.14 3.00 -2.16
CA ASN A 92 4.12 2.47 -3.53
C ASN A 92 2.94 2.99 -4.35
N ALA A 93 1.86 3.42 -3.71
CA ALA A 93 0.69 3.93 -4.41
C ALA A 93 1.03 5.17 -5.25
N GLY A 94 0.48 5.22 -6.46
CA GLY A 94 0.68 6.34 -7.36
C GLY A 94 -0.07 6.12 -8.66
N ILE A 95 -0.08 7.14 -9.49
CA ILE A 95 -0.66 7.08 -10.83
C ILE A 95 0.33 7.66 -11.84
N THR A 96 0.13 7.31 -13.11
CA THR A 96 0.85 7.92 -14.22
C THR A 96 -0.15 8.50 -15.23
N LYS A 97 0.27 9.55 -15.93
CA LYS A 97 -0.45 10.14 -17.05
C LYS A 97 0.57 10.39 -18.15
N ASP A 98 0.95 9.30 -18.83
CA ASP A 98 1.98 9.36 -19.85
C ASP A 98 1.47 10.07 -21.10
N ASN A 99 2.14 11.15 -21.48
CA ASN A 99 1.82 11.90 -22.69
C ASN A 99 3.01 12.81 -23.05
N LEU A 100 3.01 13.30 -24.31
CA LEU A 100 3.96 14.34 -24.69
C LEU A 100 3.65 15.61 -23.89
N LEU A 101 4.69 16.31 -23.44
CA LEU A 101 4.52 17.54 -22.64
C LEU A 101 3.56 18.53 -23.29
N MET A 102 3.64 18.71 -24.61
CA MET A 102 2.76 19.61 -25.35
C MET A 102 1.28 19.23 -25.32
N ARG A 103 0.98 17.96 -25.06
CA ARG A 103 -0.38 17.43 -25.02
C ARG A 103 -0.88 17.17 -23.61
N MET A 104 0.00 17.24 -22.62
CA MET A 104 -0.36 17.03 -21.22
C MET A 104 -1.18 18.22 -20.73
N SER A 105 -2.35 17.96 -20.17
CA SER A 105 -3.18 19.01 -19.60
C SER A 105 -2.65 19.42 -18.22
N GLU A 106 -2.98 20.64 -17.81
CA GLU A 106 -2.68 21.10 -16.45
C GLU A 106 -3.32 20.19 -15.41
N ASP A 107 -4.56 19.74 -15.66
CA ASP A 107 -5.26 18.83 -14.76
C ASP A 107 -4.53 17.49 -14.62
N ASP A 108 -4.00 16.94 -15.70
CA ASP A 108 -3.23 15.68 -15.66
C ASP A 108 -1.95 15.84 -14.84
N PHE A 109 -1.24 16.94 -15.04
CA PHE A 109 -0.02 17.24 -14.29
C PHE A 109 -0.33 17.42 -12.80
N GLU A 110 -1.34 18.22 -12.47
CA GLU A 110 -1.74 18.46 -11.08
C GLU A 110 -2.21 17.17 -10.40
N LYS A 111 -2.95 16.33 -11.12
CA LYS A 111 -3.44 15.06 -10.57
C LYS A 111 -2.29 14.12 -10.23
N VAL A 112 -1.28 14.00 -11.10
CA VAL A 112 -0.10 13.18 -10.82
C VAL A 112 0.65 13.69 -9.60
N ILE A 113 0.88 15.00 -9.51
CA ILE A 113 1.55 15.61 -8.35
C ILE A 113 0.73 15.39 -7.08
N LYS A 114 -0.58 15.63 -7.13
CA LYS A 114 -1.46 15.47 -5.97
C LYS A 114 -1.47 14.03 -5.47
N VAL A 115 -1.70 13.06 -6.36
CA VAL A 115 -1.79 11.67 -5.94
C VAL A 115 -0.42 11.13 -5.51
N ASN A 116 0.62 11.35 -6.30
CA ASN A 116 1.92 10.73 -6.02
C ASN A 116 2.67 11.42 -4.88
N LEU A 117 2.72 12.74 -4.89
CA LEU A 117 3.48 13.48 -3.88
C LEU A 117 2.72 13.62 -2.56
N ASN A 118 1.43 14.00 -2.62
CA ASN A 118 0.62 14.14 -1.42
C ASN A 118 0.40 12.80 -0.73
N SER A 119 0.36 11.70 -1.47
CA SER A 119 0.25 10.36 -0.88
C SER A 119 1.42 10.03 0.04
N VAL A 120 2.63 10.35 -0.39
CA VAL A 120 3.83 10.14 0.43
C VAL A 120 3.77 10.98 1.71
N PHE A 121 3.42 12.27 1.56
CA PHE A 121 3.28 13.16 2.71
C PHE A 121 2.21 12.66 3.70
N ASN A 122 1.03 12.34 3.18
CA ASN A 122 -0.11 11.92 4.01
C ASN A 122 0.19 10.65 4.79
N MET A 123 0.73 9.63 4.12
CA MET A 123 1.02 8.35 4.75
C MET A 123 2.17 8.46 5.75
N THR A 124 3.21 9.20 5.40
CA THR A 124 4.35 9.39 6.30
C THR A 124 3.92 10.13 7.56
N LYS A 125 3.08 11.15 7.41
CA LYS A 125 2.54 11.89 8.55
C LYS A 125 1.61 11.05 9.42
N ALA A 126 0.76 10.22 8.81
CA ALA A 126 -0.20 9.39 9.52
C ALA A 126 0.48 8.23 10.29
N CYS A 127 1.55 7.68 9.74
CA CYS A 127 2.35 6.69 10.44
C CYS A 127 3.31 7.36 11.41
#